data_737ecc901c1704732c0120f75c06bfa9
#
_entry.id   737ecc901c1704732c0120f75c06bfa9
#
_cell.length_a   1.000
_cell.length_b   1.000
_cell.length_c   1.000
_cell.angle_alpha   90.00
_cell.angle_beta   90.00
_cell.angle_gamma   90.00
#
_symmetry.space_group_name_H-M   'P 1'
#
loop_
_entity.id
_entity.type
_entity.pdbx_description
1 polymer ?
#
loop_
_entity_poly.entity_id
_entity_poly.type
_entity_poly.pdbx_seq_one_letter_code
_entity_poly.pdbx_strand_id
1 'polypeptide(L)'
;MDAARKGAKIEVALHLDHCRNKELGKLCADTGWDSIMMDFSHLPFEENIANTREMAEYAHSRNVAIEGEIGVISGVEEEIVSDEAVGADFEETMEFVERSQIDAVAPAIGTAHGIYHGVPKINFELVEKLGKEKTPVVIHGGSGLSAETFTRLIELGGRKVNISTLVKNAYLDKTKELVLSGEKFAPIPFDTEVENAVKEEVKKHLEVFSGKRTSF
;
A
#
# COMPACT_ATOMS: atom_id res chain seq x y z
N MET A 1 13.54 12.69 -4.78
CA MET A 1 12.51 12.94 -3.76
C MET A 1 12.54 14.36 -3.20
N ASP A 2 13.65 14.90 -2.73
CA ASP A 2 13.70 16.27 -2.15
C ASP A 2 13.21 17.37 -3.08
N ALA A 3 13.51 17.28 -4.38
CA ALA A 3 13.00 18.24 -5.37
C ALA A 3 11.47 18.15 -5.52
N ALA A 4 10.91 16.94 -5.52
CA ALA A 4 9.47 16.73 -5.58
C ALA A 4 8.77 17.25 -4.31
N ARG A 5 9.33 17.01 -3.13
CA ARG A 5 8.82 17.56 -1.86
C ARG A 5 8.80 19.08 -1.84
N LYS A 6 9.89 19.72 -2.29
CA LYS A 6 9.98 21.19 -2.34
C LYS A 6 8.96 21.83 -3.28
N GLY A 7 8.55 21.13 -4.34
CA GLY A 7 7.56 21.63 -5.30
C GLY A 7 6.11 21.25 -4.96
N ALA A 8 5.88 20.31 -4.02
CA ALA A 8 4.56 19.83 -3.67
C ALA A 8 3.81 20.86 -2.79
N LYS A 9 2.50 20.96 -3.01
CA LYS A 9 1.59 21.75 -2.17
C LYS A 9 0.95 20.93 -1.05
N ILE A 10 1.31 19.65 -0.96
CA ILE A 10 0.85 18.67 0.01
C ILE A 10 2.07 18.02 0.65
N GLU A 11 1.89 17.39 1.79
CA GLU A 11 2.93 16.55 2.38
C GLU A 11 3.18 15.31 1.51
N VAL A 12 4.46 14.98 1.33
CA VAL A 12 4.92 13.83 0.54
C VAL A 12 5.90 13.02 1.39
N ALA A 13 5.59 11.76 1.61
CA ALA A 13 6.45 10.80 2.28
C ALA A 13 7.03 9.78 1.29
N LEU A 14 8.26 9.35 1.54
CA LEU A 14 8.88 8.23 0.84
C LEU A 14 8.72 6.97 1.69
N HIS A 15 8.02 5.98 1.15
CA HIS A 15 7.69 4.75 1.84
C HIS A 15 8.23 3.53 1.08
N LEU A 16 8.87 2.60 1.80
CA LEU A 16 9.23 1.29 1.27
C LEU A 16 8.04 0.35 1.48
N ASP A 17 7.48 -0.16 0.39
CA ASP A 17 6.32 -1.04 0.41
C ASP A 17 6.76 -2.51 0.32
N HIS A 18 6.10 -3.41 1.06
CA HIS A 18 6.30 -4.86 1.07
C HIS A 18 7.76 -5.35 1.06
N CYS A 19 8.53 -5.03 2.07
CA CYS A 19 9.91 -5.48 2.17
C CYS A 19 10.05 -6.71 3.10
N ARG A 20 10.67 -7.79 2.60
CA ARG A 20 11.03 -9.00 3.36
C ARG A 20 12.51 -9.05 3.73
N ASN A 21 13.30 -8.16 3.14
CA ASN A 21 14.74 -8.11 3.34
C ASN A 21 15.09 -7.07 4.41
N LYS A 22 15.51 -7.53 5.59
CA LYS A 22 15.87 -6.65 6.71
C LYS A 22 17.01 -5.69 6.36
N GLU A 23 18.00 -6.13 5.59
CA GLU A 23 19.14 -5.28 5.23
C GLU A 23 18.71 -4.14 4.28
N LEU A 24 17.77 -4.41 3.37
CA LEU A 24 17.18 -3.36 2.54
C LEU A 24 16.34 -2.40 3.39
N GLY A 25 15.52 -2.92 4.30
CA GLY A 25 14.74 -2.09 5.24
C GLY A 25 15.64 -1.18 6.09
N LYS A 26 16.74 -1.72 6.62
CA LYS A 26 17.75 -0.95 7.37
C LYS A 26 18.41 0.12 6.49
N LEU A 27 18.79 -0.23 5.26
CA LEU A 27 19.38 0.72 4.31
C LEU A 27 18.43 1.88 4.01
N CYS A 28 17.15 1.61 3.79
CA CYS A 28 16.14 2.65 3.59
C CYS A 28 16.02 3.55 4.82
N ALA A 29 15.95 2.98 6.01
CA ALA A 29 15.91 3.75 7.26
C ALA A 29 17.17 4.63 7.46
N ASP A 30 18.34 4.14 7.07
CA ASP A 30 19.61 4.89 7.16
C ASP A 30 19.75 6.00 6.10
N THR A 31 19.00 5.91 4.99
CA THR A 31 19.14 6.81 3.83
C THR A 31 18.04 7.86 3.70
N GLY A 32 17.26 8.07 4.76
CA GLY A 32 16.31 9.20 4.85
C GLY A 32 14.94 8.91 4.23
N TRP A 33 14.50 7.65 4.24
CA TRP A 33 13.11 7.31 4.00
C TRP A 33 12.26 7.72 5.22
N ASP A 34 11.01 8.07 4.98
CA ASP A 34 10.11 8.50 6.04
C ASP A 34 9.43 7.32 6.75
N SER A 35 9.20 6.25 6.00
CA SER A 35 8.61 5.02 6.54
C SER A 35 9.02 3.79 5.74
N ILE A 36 8.96 2.64 6.38
CA ILE A 36 9.19 1.33 5.79
C ILE A 36 8.08 0.37 6.18
N MET A 37 7.68 -0.51 5.27
CA MET A 37 6.86 -1.66 5.59
C MET A 37 7.71 -2.93 5.57
N MET A 38 7.65 -3.67 6.67
CA MET A 38 8.26 -4.99 6.77
C MET A 38 7.18 -6.05 6.74
N ASP A 39 7.20 -6.88 5.70
CA ASP A 39 6.20 -7.92 5.47
C ASP A 39 6.73 -9.30 5.84
N PHE A 40 6.46 -9.72 7.06
CA PHE A 40 6.73 -11.06 7.56
C PHE A 40 5.44 -11.87 7.78
N SER A 41 4.32 -11.46 7.17
CA SER A 41 2.99 -12.10 7.29
C SER A 41 2.97 -13.57 6.86
N HIS A 42 3.90 -13.97 6.00
CA HIS A 42 4.10 -15.34 5.55
C HIS A 42 4.75 -16.27 6.60
N LEU A 43 5.29 -15.72 7.69
CA LEU A 43 5.88 -16.47 8.79
C LEU A 43 4.82 -16.81 9.86
N PRO A 44 5.09 -17.79 10.73
CA PRO A 44 4.27 -18.00 11.92
C PRO A 44 4.13 -16.73 12.77
N PHE A 45 2.98 -16.56 13.43
CA PHE A 45 2.62 -15.33 14.16
C PHE A 45 3.71 -14.81 15.09
N GLU A 46 4.31 -15.69 15.90
CA GLU A 46 5.39 -15.33 16.83
C GLU A 46 6.67 -14.86 16.10
N GLU A 47 6.96 -15.47 14.96
CA GLU A 47 8.11 -15.08 14.14
C GLU A 47 7.86 -13.75 13.41
N ASN A 48 6.62 -13.52 12.94
CA ASN A 48 6.22 -12.24 12.38
C ASN A 48 6.40 -11.13 13.42
N ILE A 49 5.87 -11.29 14.63
CA ILE A 49 6.04 -10.33 15.73
C ILE A 49 7.51 -10.06 16.02
N ALA A 50 8.31 -11.11 16.19
CA ALA A 50 9.71 -10.97 16.56
C ALA A 50 10.53 -10.22 15.49
N ASN A 51 10.34 -10.55 14.22
CA ASN A 51 11.05 -9.91 13.11
C ASN A 51 10.58 -8.47 12.90
N THR A 52 9.28 -8.23 12.98
CA THR A 52 8.70 -6.89 12.83
C THR A 52 9.15 -5.99 13.97
N ARG A 53 9.18 -6.49 15.21
CA ARG A 53 9.67 -5.74 16.36
C ARG A 53 11.15 -5.35 16.25
N GLU A 54 12.02 -6.28 15.83
CA GLU A 54 13.43 -5.96 15.59
C GLU A 54 13.57 -4.79 14.62
N MET A 55 12.78 -4.80 13.56
CA MET A 55 12.82 -3.75 12.56
C MET A 55 12.17 -2.45 13.04
N ALA A 56 11.15 -2.53 13.91
CA ALA A 56 10.54 -1.37 14.54
C ALA A 56 11.54 -0.64 15.44
N GLU A 57 12.24 -1.36 16.30
CA GLU A 57 13.30 -0.79 17.16
C GLU A 57 14.40 -0.13 16.32
N TYR A 58 14.78 -0.75 15.20
CA TYR A 58 15.77 -0.18 14.28
C TYR A 58 15.27 1.09 13.61
N ALA A 59 14.06 1.09 13.03
CA ALA A 59 13.46 2.22 12.34
C ALA A 59 13.23 3.41 13.27
N HIS A 60 12.68 3.16 14.46
CA HIS A 60 12.44 4.20 15.48
C HIS A 60 13.72 4.88 15.95
N SER A 61 14.84 4.14 16.07
CA SER A 61 16.14 4.73 16.40
C SER A 61 16.63 5.75 15.36
N ARG A 62 15.99 5.81 14.20
CA ARG A 62 16.28 6.72 13.07
C ARG A 62 15.15 7.70 12.77
N ASN A 63 14.11 7.73 13.61
CA ASN A 63 12.88 8.49 13.40
C ASN A 63 12.16 8.12 12.09
N VAL A 64 12.20 6.85 11.71
CA VAL A 64 11.49 6.28 10.54
C VAL A 64 10.30 5.50 11.07
N ALA A 65 9.11 5.77 10.52
CA ALA A 65 7.91 5.02 10.87
C ALA A 65 7.94 3.61 10.25
N ILE A 66 7.26 2.68 10.91
CA ILE A 66 7.19 1.30 10.43
C ILE A 66 5.75 0.79 10.34
N GLU A 67 5.48 0.11 9.23
CA GLU A 67 4.24 -0.62 8.96
C GLU A 67 4.51 -2.12 9.01
N GLY A 68 3.56 -2.88 9.54
CA GLY A 68 3.61 -4.34 9.56
C GLY A 68 2.31 -4.94 9.03
N GLU A 69 2.39 -6.17 8.49
CA GLU A 69 1.26 -6.91 7.95
C GLU A 69 0.89 -8.10 8.84
N ILE A 70 -0.41 -8.32 9.00
CA ILE A 70 -0.96 -9.49 9.69
C ILE A 70 -2.08 -10.16 8.89
N GLY A 71 -2.12 -11.48 8.93
CA GLY A 71 -2.83 -12.29 7.97
C GLY A 71 -2.07 -12.35 6.65
N VAL A 72 -2.61 -13.05 5.65
CA VAL A 72 -1.97 -13.18 4.33
C VAL A 72 -2.92 -12.63 3.28
N ILE A 73 -2.48 -11.59 2.58
CA ILE A 73 -3.21 -11.03 1.44
C ILE A 73 -2.85 -11.85 0.21
N SER A 74 -3.85 -12.48 -0.41
CA SER A 74 -3.62 -13.28 -1.63
C SER A 74 -3.36 -12.41 -2.85
N GLY A 75 -2.77 -13.02 -3.90
CA GLY A 75 -2.54 -12.39 -5.20
C GLY A 75 -1.06 -12.23 -5.52
N VAL A 76 -0.79 -11.43 -6.54
CA VAL A 76 0.58 -11.20 -7.04
C VAL A 76 0.87 -9.70 -6.98
N GLU A 77 1.90 -9.35 -6.24
CA GLU A 77 2.49 -8.01 -6.27
C GLU A 77 4.02 -8.13 -6.38
N GLU A 78 4.53 -7.73 -7.55
CA GLU A 78 5.94 -7.86 -7.93
C GLU A 78 6.46 -9.31 -7.77
N GLU A 79 7.37 -9.54 -6.83
CA GLU A 79 7.94 -10.87 -6.53
C GLU A 79 7.17 -11.61 -5.42
N ILE A 80 6.15 -10.97 -4.84
CA ILE A 80 5.34 -11.55 -3.78
C ILE A 80 4.14 -12.24 -4.38
N VAL A 81 4.07 -13.55 -4.23
CA VAL A 81 2.96 -14.40 -4.68
C VAL A 81 2.38 -15.11 -3.48
N SER A 82 1.08 -14.99 -3.27
CA SER A 82 0.34 -15.76 -2.27
C SER A 82 -0.93 -16.35 -2.88
N ASP A 83 -1.00 -17.67 -2.92
CA ASP A 83 -2.13 -18.41 -3.48
C ASP A 83 -3.31 -18.52 -2.51
N GLU A 84 -3.05 -18.37 -1.21
CA GLU A 84 -4.07 -18.48 -0.16
C GLU A 84 -4.16 -17.19 0.64
N ALA A 85 -5.40 -16.74 0.92
CA ALA A 85 -5.68 -15.65 1.83
C ALA A 85 -5.93 -16.20 3.24
N VAL A 86 -5.26 -15.63 4.23
CA VAL A 86 -5.54 -15.88 5.65
C VAL A 86 -6.03 -14.57 6.24
N GLY A 87 -7.32 -14.50 6.57
CA GLY A 87 -7.92 -13.29 7.14
C GLY A 87 -7.33 -12.96 8.51
N ALA A 88 -7.20 -11.68 8.81
CA ALA A 88 -6.80 -11.21 10.13
C ALA A 88 -7.98 -11.22 11.10
N ASP A 89 -7.70 -11.45 12.38
CA ASP A 89 -8.62 -11.35 13.51
C ASP A 89 -8.33 -10.08 14.33
N PHE A 90 -9.32 -9.57 15.07
CA PHE A 90 -9.17 -8.32 15.81
C PHE A 90 -8.18 -8.46 16.98
N GLU A 91 -8.37 -9.47 17.83
CA GLU A 91 -7.54 -9.70 19.00
C GLU A 91 -6.10 -10.01 18.61
N GLU A 92 -5.91 -10.86 17.60
CA GLU A 92 -4.61 -11.18 17.03
C GLU A 92 -3.92 -9.94 16.44
N THR A 93 -4.70 -9.09 15.74
CA THR A 93 -4.17 -7.83 15.19
C THR A 93 -3.73 -6.88 16.30
N MET A 94 -4.50 -6.74 17.37
CA MET A 94 -4.15 -5.88 18.49
C MET A 94 -2.92 -6.41 19.25
N GLU A 95 -2.82 -7.73 19.46
CA GLU A 95 -1.63 -8.35 20.03
C GLU A 95 -0.39 -8.13 19.16
N PHE A 96 -0.52 -8.28 17.83
CA PHE A 96 0.54 -8.01 16.88
C PHE A 96 1.02 -6.56 17.00
N VAL A 97 0.11 -5.58 16.97
CA VAL A 97 0.41 -4.15 17.09
C VAL A 97 1.15 -3.84 18.39
N GLU A 98 0.63 -4.33 19.51
CA GLU A 98 1.22 -4.08 20.83
C GLU A 98 2.63 -4.66 20.97
N ARG A 99 2.80 -5.91 20.53
CA ARG A 99 4.07 -6.63 20.71
C ARG A 99 5.13 -6.25 19.68
N SER A 100 4.74 -5.95 18.44
CA SER A 100 5.67 -5.52 17.39
C SER A 100 6.03 -4.03 17.45
N GLN A 101 5.19 -3.21 18.11
CA GLN A 101 5.38 -1.76 18.25
C GLN A 101 5.45 -1.00 16.93
N ILE A 102 4.65 -1.40 15.96
CA ILE A 102 4.50 -0.73 14.67
C ILE A 102 3.69 0.56 14.77
N ASP A 103 3.91 1.48 13.82
CA ASP A 103 3.18 2.76 13.73
C ASP A 103 1.92 2.66 12.88
N ALA A 104 1.83 1.66 11.99
CA ALA A 104 0.67 1.41 11.15
C ALA A 104 0.52 -0.10 10.91
N VAL A 105 -0.72 -0.58 10.79
CA VAL A 105 -1.02 -2.00 10.56
C VAL A 105 -1.78 -2.22 9.26
N ALA A 106 -1.31 -3.18 8.46
CA ALA A 106 -1.99 -3.69 7.27
C ALA A 106 -2.62 -5.07 7.57
N PRO A 107 -3.88 -5.12 8.01
CA PRO A 107 -4.56 -6.38 8.27
C PRO A 107 -5.11 -6.98 6.97
N ALA A 108 -5.06 -8.30 6.81
CA ALA A 108 -5.73 -9.01 5.73
C ALA A 108 -7.26 -8.98 5.92
N ILE A 109 -7.91 -8.04 5.27
CA ILE A 109 -9.35 -7.78 5.39
C ILE A 109 -10.20 -8.43 4.30
N GLY A 110 -9.64 -9.36 3.52
CA GLY A 110 -10.32 -10.01 2.38
C GLY A 110 -10.13 -9.27 1.05
N THR A 111 -9.20 -8.33 0.99
CA THR A 111 -8.65 -7.77 -0.26
C THR A 111 -7.64 -8.72 -0.88
N ALA A 112 -7.29 -8.50 -2.15
CA ALA A 112 -6.25 -9.25 -2.86
C ALA A 112 -5.39 -8.33 -3.71
N HIS A 113 -4.12 -8.67 -3.87
CA HIS A 113 -3.22 -7.96 -4.78
C HIS A 113 -3.55 -8.28 -6.24
N GLY A 114 -3.47 -7.29 -7.12
CA GLY A 114 -3.74 -7.47 -8.53
C GLY A 114 -5.21 -7.21 -8.93
N ILE A 115 -5.64 -7.84 -10.04
CA ILE A 115 -7.01 -7.72 -10.54
C ILE A 115 -7.88 -8.82 -9.95
N TYR A 116 -9.01 -8.45 -9.38
CA TYR A 116 -9.95 -9.40 -8.77
C TYR A 116 -10.61 -10.32 -9.80
N HIS A 117 -10.69 -11.61 -9.49
CA HIS A 117 -11.51 -12.59 -10.20
C HIS A 117 -12.82 -12.85 -9.42
N GLY A 118 -13.65 -11.81 -9.24
CA GLY A 118 -14.91 -11.88 -8.52
C GLY A 118 -15.12 -10.72 -7.55
N VAL A 119 -16.20 -10.78 -6.77
CA VAL A 119 -16.49 -9.74 -5.76
C VAL A 119 -15.74 -10.09 -4.47
N PRO A 120 -14.82 -9.24 -3.99
CA PRO A 120 -14.10 -9.49 -2.75
C PRO A 120 -15.04 -9.49 -1.54
N LYS A 121 -14.79 -10.41 -0.61
CA LYS A 121 -15.52 -10.47 0.67
C LYS A 121 -14.76 -9.66 1.73
N ILE A 122 -14.99 -8.36 1.74
CA ILE A 122 -14.31 -7.45 2.65
C ILE A 122 -14.86 -7.58 4.07
N ASN A 123 -13.98 -7.72 5.05
CA ASN A 123 -14.32 -7.70 6.47
C ASN A 123 -14.41 -6.25 6.99
N PHE A 124 -15.51 -5.57 6.67
CA PHE A 124 -15.75 -4.20 7.12
C PHE A 124 -15.87 -4.07 8.64
N GLU A 125 -16.34 -5.13 9.33
CA GLU A 125 -16.46 -5.15 10.80
C GLU A 125 -15.07 -5.06 11.45
N LEU A 126 -14.08 -5.78 10.92
CA LEU A 126 -12.70 -5.70 11.40
C LEU A 126 -12.14 -4.29 11.22
N VAL A 127 -12.32 -3.68 10.03
CA VAL A 127 -11.86 -2.31 9.77
C VAL A 127 -12.53 -1.32 10.71
N GLU A 128 -13.82 -1.45 10.99
CA GLU A 128 -14.54 -0.59 11.94
C GLU A 128 -14.02 -0.71 13.38
N LYS A 129 -13.71 -1.92 13.82
CA LYS A 129 -13.13 -2.15 15.14
C LYS A 129 -11.73 -1.55 15.24
N LEU A 130 -10.85 -1.88 14.30
CA LEU A 130 -9.48 -1.36 14.26
C LEU A 130 -9.43 0.16 14.05
N GLY A 131 -10.37 0.71 13.28
CA GLY A 131 -10.46 2.15 13.05
C GLY A 131 -10.76 3.01 14.28
N LYS A 132 -11.21 2.38 15.38
CA LYS A 132 -11.42 3.02 16.71
C LYS A 132 -10.16 3.03 17.56
N GLU A 133 -9.14 2.25 17.16
CA GLU A 133 -7.88 2.15 17.85
C GLU A 133 -6.91 3.26 17.42
N LYS A 134 -5.79 3.40 18.14
CA LYS A 134 -4.81 4.47 17.88
C LYS A 134 -3.95 4.22 16.65
N THR A 135 -3.67 2.95 16.37
CA THR A 135 -2.78 2.57 15.27
C THR A 135 -3.53 2.68 13.94
N PRO A 136 -3.04 3.48 12.99
CA PRO A 136 -3.64 3.64 11.67
C PRO A 136 -3.78 2.32 10.91
N VAL A 137 -4.96 2.11 10.33
CA VAL A 137 -5.25 0.96 9.46
C VAL A 137 -4.85 1.26 8.03
N VAL A 138 -4.06 0.38 7.44
CA VAL A 138 -3.64 0.45 6.04
C VAL A 138 -4.43 -0.56 5.21
N ILE A 139 -4.90 -0.12 4.05
CA ILE A 139 -5.67 -0.93 3.11
C ILE A 139 -4.76 -1.34 1.95
N HIS A 140 -4.37 -2.61 1.91
CA HIS A 140 -3.65 -3.22 0.80
C HIS A 140 -4.61 -3.93 -0.16
N GLY A 141 -4.11 -4.29 -1.36
CA GLY A 141 -4.92 -4.98 -2.36
C GLY A 141 -6.05 -4.12 -2.92
N GLY A 142 -5.88 -2.80 -2.97
CA GLY A 142 -6.92 -1.87 -3.39
C GLY A 142 -7.23 -1.85 -4.88
N SER A 143 -6.33 -2.36 -5.74
CA SER A 143 -6.53 -2.31 -7.20
C SER A 143 -7.73 -3.15 -7.63
N GLY A 144 -8.77 -2.48 -8.14
CA GLY A 144 -10.02 -3.12 -8.59
C GLY A 144 -11.18 -3.06 -7.59
N LEU A 145 -11.00 -2.46 -6.43
CA LEU A 145 -12.12 -2.11 -5.56
C LEU A 145 -12.95 -0.95 -6.15
N SER A 146 -14.26 -0.95 -5.91
CA SER A 146 -15.11 0.17 -6.30
C SER A 146 -14.88 1.41 -5.44
N ALA A 147 -15.18 2.59 -5.98
CA ALA A 147 -15.13 3.85 -5.25
C ALA A 147 -16.01 3.81 -3.98
N GLU A 148 -17.17 3.17 -4.04
CA GLU A 148 -18.06 2.97 -2.89
C GLU A 148 -17.38 2.14 -1.80
N THR A 149 -16.68 1.05 -2.18
CA THR A 149 -15.92 0.22 -1.23
C THR A 149 -14.83 1.02 -0.55
N PHE A 150 -14.06 1.82 -1.30
CA PHE A 150 -13.04 2.69 -0.71
C PHE A 150 -13.63 3.72 0.24
N THR A 151 -14.71 4.41 -0.18
CA THR A 151 -15.39 5.39 0.67
C THR A 151 -15.79 4.75 1.99
N ARG A 152 -16.40 3.57 1.95
CA ARG A 152 -16.79 2.85 3.15
C ARG A 152 -15.62 2.44 4.03
N LEU A 153 -14.53 1.93 3.43
CA LEU A 153 -13.32 1.56 4.18
C LEU A 153 -12.69 2.77 4.88
N ILE A 154 -12.66 3.93 4.22
CA ILE A 154 -12.12 5.18 4.79
C ILE A 154 -13.03 5.71 5.90
N GLU A 155 -14.34 5.68 5.72
CA GLU A 155 -15.33 6.07 6.75
C GLU A 155 -15.22 5.20 8.00
N LEU A 156 -14.94 3.90 7.83
CA LEU A 156 -14.75 2.94 8.92
C LEU A 156 -13.38 3.04 9.61
N GLY A 157 -12.47 3.84 9.11
CA GLY A 157 -11.18 4.08 9.77
C GLY A 157 -9.93 3.69 9.00
N GLY A 158 -10.04 3.29 7.73
CA GLY A 158 -8.87 3.18 6.84
C GLY A 158 -8.17 4.54 6.69
N ARG A 159 -6.86 4.59 6.91
CA ARG A 159 -6.08 5.85 6.91
C ARG A 159 -5.04 5.93 5.81
N LYS A 160 -4.56 4.81 5.32
CA LYS A 160 -3.62 4.70 4.20
C LYS A 160 -4.18 3.68 3.20
N VAL A 161 -4.00 3.93 1.92
CA VAL A 161 -4.42 3.02 0.85
C VAL A 161 -3.28 2.83 -0.12
N ASN A 162 -2.93 1.57 -0.41
CA ASN A 162 -1.91 1.24 -1.40
C ASN A 162 -2.56 0.88 -2.74
N ILE A 163 -2.13 1.56 -3.80
CA ILE A 163 -2.55 1.30 -5.19
C ILE A 163 -1.31 1.11 -6.06
N SER A 164 -1.13 -0.07 -6.59
CA SER A 164 0.02 -0.44 -7.44
C SER A 164 -0.41 -0.81 -8.85
N THR A 165 -1.18 -1.87 -9.02
CA THR A 165 -1.50 -2.48 -10.31
C THR A 165 -2.13 -1.51 -11.32
N LEU A 166 -3.09 -0.67 -10.89
CA LEU A 166 -3.74 0.30 -11.79
C LEU A 166 -2.78 1.38 -12.27
N VAL A 167 -1.86 1.83 -11.41
CA VAL A 167 -0.82 2.81 -11.77
C VAL A 167 0.16 2.20 -12.77
N LYS A 168 0.60 0.96 -12.54
CA LYS A 168 1.46 0.21 -13.46
C LYS A 168 0.77 0.00 -14.80
N ASN A 169 -0.52 -0.39 -14.80
CA ASN A 169 -1.29 -0.59 -16.03
C ASN A 169 -1.43 0.72 -16.82
N ALA A 170 -1.72 1.85 -16.18
CA ALA A 170 -1.79 3.15 -16.85
C ALA A 170 -0.48 3.48 -17.58
N TYR A 171 0.65 3.19 -16.96
CA TYR A 171 1.97 3.34 -17.58
C TYR A 171 2.15 2.40 -18.78
N LEU A 172 1.88 1.11 -18.61
CA LEU A 172 2.09 0.08 -19.64
C LEU A 172 1.15 0.24 -20.83
N ASP A 173 -0.12 0.52 -20.56
CA ASP A 173 -1.14 0.66 -21.62
C ASP A 173 -0.85 1.89 -22.48
N LYS A 174 -0.49 3.02 -21.85
CA LYS A 174 -0.11 4.23 -22.60
C LYS A 174 1.17 4.02 -23.39
N THR A 175 2.17 3.37 -22.81
CA THR A 175 3.40 3.00 -23.50
C THR A 175 3.11 2.14 -24.73
N LYS A 176 2.27 1.12 -24.57
CA LYS A 176 1.87 0.23 -25.65
C LYS A 176 1.11 0.98 -26.75
N GLU A 177 0.15 1.82 -26.40
CA GLU A 177 -0.60 2.67 -27.34
C GLU A 177 0.35 3.50 -28.21
N LEU A 178 1.29 4.24 -27.57
CA LEU A 178 2.25 5.09 -28.26
C LEU A 178 3.18 4.31 -29.18
N VAL A 179 3.70 3.17 -28.73
CA VAL A 179 4.56 2.31 -29.55
C VAL A 179 3.82 1.75 -30.76
N LEU A 180 2.56 1.32 -30.58
CA LEU A 180 1.76 0.73 -31.66
C LEU A 180 1.17 1.76 -32.62
N SER A 181 1.11 3.05 -32.24
CA SER A 181 0.65 4.12 -33.15
C SER A 181 1.51 4.25 -34.41
N GLY A 182 2.77 3.80 -34.34
CA GLY A 182 3.74 3.95 -35.42
C GLY A 182 4.28 5.38 -35.58
N GLU A 183 3.86 6.31 -34.74
CA GLU A 183 4.40 7.66 -34.70
C GLU A 183 5.82 7.68 -34.16
N LYS A 184 6.62 8.62 -34.65
CA LYS A 184 7.98 8.84 -34.13
C LYS A 184 7.96 9.90 -33.04
N PHE A 185 8.12 9.47 -31.82
CA PHE A 185 8.25 10.38 -30.68
C PHE A 185 9.72 10.65 -30.36
N ALA A 186 10.02 11.89 -29.97
CA ALA A 186 11.23 12.16 -29.19
C ALA A 186 11.01 11.66 -27.74
N PRO A 187 12.08 11.29 -27.00
CA PRO A 187 11.92 10.71 -25.65
C PRO A 187 11.10 11.57 -24.68
N ILE A 188 11.37 12.87 -24.61
CA ILE A 188 10.66 13.76 -23.66
C ILE A 188 9.16 13.88 -23.94
N PRO A 189 8.67 14.12 -25.17
CA PRO A 189 7.23 14.07 -25.46
C PRO A 189 6.61 12.70 -25.16
N PHE A 190 7.31 11.61 -25.48
CA PHE A 190 6.84 10.26 -25.17
C PHE A 190 6.63 10.05 -23.66
N ASP A 191 7.65 10.37 -22.86
CA ASP A 191 7.60 10.26 -21.39
C ASP A 191 6.52 11.17 -20.80
N THR A 192 6.30 12.36 -21.37
CA THR A 192 5.25 13.29 -20.95
C THR A 192 3.85 12.69 -21.14
N GLU A 193 3.60 12.02 -22.25
CA GLU A 193 2.30 11.35 -22.49
C GLU A 193 2.07 10.20 -21.50
N VAL A 194 3.09 9.40 -21.22
CA VAL A 194 3.02 8.31 -20.24
C VAL A 194 2.81 8.88 -18.83
N GLU A 195 3.56 9.90 -18.44
CA GLU A 195 3.40 10.60 -17.15
C GLU A 195 1.97 11.14 -16.99
N ASN A 196 1.41 11.78 -18.02
CA ASN A 196 0.04 12.30 -17.98
C ASN A 196 -0.99 11.18 -17.75
N ALA A 197 -0.84 10.03 -18.39
CA ALA A 197 -1.73 8.89 -18.18
C ALA A 197 -1.68 8.37 -16.72
N VAL A 198 -0.49 8.22 -16.17
CA VAL A 198 -0.29 7.84 -14.76
C VAL A 198 -0.88 8.88 -13.82
N LYS A 199 -0.64 10.17 -14.09
CA LYS A 199 -1.17 11.28 -13.29
C LYS A 199 -2.70 11.31 -13.24
N GLU A 200 -3.36 11.11 -14.37
CA GLU A 200 -4.84 11.06 -14.41
C GLU A 200 -5.37 9.86 -13.62
N GLU A 201 -4.70 8.70 -13.67
CA GLU A 201 -5.10 7.53 -12.87
C GLU A 201 -4.96 7.78 -11.36
N VAL A 202 -3.82 8.31 -10.93
CA VAL A 202 -3.60 8.68 -9.52
C VAL A 202 -4.60 9.73 -9.06
N LYS A 203 -4.89 10.73 -9.90
CA LYS A 203 -5.87 11.78 -9.59
C LYS A 203 -7.27 11.23 -9.32
N LYS A 204 -7.76 10.29 -10.14
CA LYS A 204 -9.07 9.64 -9.92
C LYS A 204 -9.15 9.02 -8.51
N HIS A 205 -8.11 8.30 -8.10
CA HIS A 205 -8.05 7.67 -6.78
C HIS A 205 -8.01 8.71 -5.66
N LEU A 206 -7.19 9.75 -5.78
CA LEU A 206 -7.13 10.84 -4.80
C LEU A 206 -8.46 11.58 -4.66
N GLU A 207 -9.20 11.76 -5.76
CA GLU A 207 -10.54 12.37 -5.73
C GLU A 207 -11.55 11.48 -4.98
N VAL A 208 -11.50 10.16 -5.18
CA VAL A 208 -12.32 9.20 -4.42
C VAL A 208 -11.95 9.21 -2.94
N PHE A 209 -10.67 9.09 -2.62
CA PHE A 209 -10.20 9.05 -1.22
C PHE A 209 -10.48 10.34 -0.46
N SER A 210 -10.57 11.47 -1.15
CA SER A 210 -10.92 12.77 -0.56
C SER A 210 -12.44 13.07 -0.56
N GLY A 211 -13.28 12.13 -0.99
CA GLY A 211 -14.73 12.30 -1.08
C GLY A 211 -15.21 13.26 -2.18
N LYS A 212 -14.32 13.66 -3.11
CA LYS A 212 -14.67 14.55 -4.23
C LYS A 212 -15.27 13.82 -5.43
N ARG A 213 -15.17 12.50 -5.44
CA ARG A 213 -15.65 11.64 -6.51
C ARG A 213 -16.25 10.37 -5.93
N THR A 214 -17.38 9.92 -6.50
CA THR A 214 -18.12 8.73 -6.04
C THR A 214 -18.01 7.53 -6.98
N SER A 215 -17.30 7.65 -8.11
CA SER A 215 -17.07 6.58 -9.09
C SER A 215 -15.72 6.74 -9.76
N PHE A 216 -15.16 5.66 -10.24
CA PHE A 216 -13.95 5.66 -11.09
C PHE A 216 -14.28 5.90 -12.56
#